data_4045376c890008c45d7ce77b8ede1646
#
_entry.id   4045376c890008c45d7ce77b8ede1646
#
_cell.length_a   1.000
_cell.length_b   1.000
_cell.length_c   1.000
_cell.angle_alpha   90.00
_cell.angle_beta   90.00
_cell.angle_gamma   90.00
#
_symmetry.space_group_name_H-M   'P 1'
#
loop_
_entity.id
_entity.type
_entity.pdbx_description
1 polymer ?
#
loop_
_entity_poly.entity_id
_entity_poly.type
_entity_poly.pdbx_seq_one_letter_code
_entity_poly.pdbx_strand_id
1 'polypeptide(L)'
;MKSKKFVYAIVALIMVAAFVLTACGQAAQPTAAPETASADPLVAAAQAEGELTVIALPHDWCNYGEVISAFSEKYGIKVNELNPDAGSGDELEAIKANKDNQGAQAPDVIDVGFAFGLQAKDEGLIQPYKVSTWDTIPAEVKDADGYWYGDYYGVLAFLVNTDVQPVVPQDWADLLKPEYKGQIAHSGDPRVSAQAQMAVYAAALANGGSLDNVEPGLDFFKQMNEAGNFVPVVAKQATVAKGETPVILRWDYNALADKDALAGNPNIEVVIPKTGVIAGVYIQAISAYAPHPNAAKLWMEYLYSDEGQLKWLEGYCHPIRYNDLAARNAIPAELSAKLPSADLYAPAVFPSIDQINAAKTVIAENWMSVVGADVKE
;
A
#
# COMPACT_ATOMS: atom_id res chain seq x y z
N MET A 1 -53.70 20.20 71.10
CA MET A 1 -52.66 19.92 70.11
C MET A 1 -52.93 18.70 69.22
N LYS A 2 -54.08 18.07 69.21
CA LYS A 2 -54.38 16.87 68.38
C LYS A 2 -55.08 17.18 67.05
N SER A 3 -55.64 18.38 66.85
CA SER A 3 -56.46 18.68 65.66
C SER A 3 -55.66 19.15 64.43
N LYS A 4 -54.47 19.77 64.62
CA LYS A 4 -53.66 20.28 63.50
C LYS A 4 -52.92 19.18 62.68
N LYS A 5 -52.57 18.06 63.35
CA LYS A 5 -51.91 16.92 62.65
C LYS A 5 -52.92 16.15 61.77
N PHE A 6 -54.18 16.14 62.06
CA PHE A 6 -55.25 15.47 61.29
C PHE A 6 -55.52 16.24 59.96
N VAL A 7 -55.54 17.57 60.07
CA VAL A 7 -55.77 18.44 58.89
C VAL A 7 -54.64 18.34 57.87
N TYR A 8 -53.34 18.27 58.33
CA TYR A 8 -52.23 18.08 57.44
C TYR A 8 -52.16 16.69 56.75
N ALA A 9 -52.67 15.66 57.45
CA ALA A 9 -52.76 14.32 56.86
C ALA A 9 -53.84 14.25 55.75
N ILE A 10 -54.98 14.96 55.89
CA ILE A 10 -56.00 15.01 54.85
C ILE A 10 -55.60 15.87 53.68
N VAL A 11 -54.85 16.99 53.86
CA VAL A 11 -54.33 17.82 52.78
C VAL A 11 -53.24 17.10 52.02
N ALA A 12 -52.35 16.32 52.66
CA ALA A 12 -51.36 15.50 52.01
C ALA A 12 -51.96 14.36 51.16
N LEU A 13 -53.08 13.77 51.64
CA LEU A 13 -53.80 12.71 50.92
C LEU A 13 -54.53 13.23 49.69
N ILE A 14 -55.08 14.47 49.74
CA ILE A 14 -55.74 15.11 48.57
C ILE A 14 -54.73 15.57 47.53
N MET A 15 -53.47 15.99 47.89
CA MET A 15 -52.42 16.34 46.95
C MET A 15 -51.87 15.11 46.23
N VAL A 16 -51.77 13.95 46.87
CA VAL A 16 -51.33 12.71 46.22
C VAL A 16 -52.41 12.19 45.27
N ALA A 17 -53.71 12.37 45.57
CA ALA A 17 -54.80 11.98 44.67
C ALA A 17 -54.91 12.88 43.42
N ALA A 18 -54.49 14.15 43.51
CA ALA A 18 -54.47 15.06 42.34
C ALA A 18 -53.36 14.79 41.36
N PHE A 19 -52.24 14.13 41.76
CA PHE A 19 -51.15 13.74 40.88
C PHE A 19 -51.35 12.40 40.12
N VAL A 20 -52.32 11.58 40.56
CA VAL A 20 -52.58 10.27 39.91
C VAL A 20 -53.64 10.40 38.79
N LEU A 21 -54.38 11.50 38.70
CA LEU A 21 -55.42 11.68 37.68
C LEU A 21 -55.03 12.45 36.44
N THR A 22 -53.77 12.90 36.33
CA THR A 22 -53.23 13.55 35.12
C THR A 22 -52.33 12.65 34.24
N ALA A 23 -52.23 11.36 34.58
CA ALA A 23 -51.40 10.40 33.85
C ALA A 23 -52.17 9.50 32.85
N CYS A 24 -53.43 9.80 32.56
CA CYS A 24 -54.17 9.06 31.54
C CYS A 24 -54.73 10.02 30.48
N GLY A 25 -53.92 10.21 29.40
CA GLY A 25 -54.45 10.97 28.28
C GLY A 25 -53.42 11.45 27.25
N GLN A 26 -52.24 10.82 27.16
CA GLN A 26 -51.42 10.96 25.96
C GLN A 26 -51.25 9.57 25.37
N ALA A 27 -51.94 9.33 24.26
CA ALA A 27 -51.64 8.18 23.40
C ALA A 27 -50.15 8.26 23.07
N ALA A 28 -49.37 7.27 23.51
CA ALA A 28 -47.99 7.11 23.10
C ALA A 28 -47.98 7.09 21.56
N GLN A 29 -47.45 8.15 20.93
CA GLN A 29 -46.99 8.02 19.55
C GLN A 29 -46.09 6.79 19.51
N PRO A 30 -46.29 5.88 18.57
CA PRO A 30 -45.31 4.83 18.36
C PRO A 30 -43.98 5.51 18.13
N THR A 31 -43.08 5.38 19.08
CA THR A 31 -41.67 5.66 18.85
C THR A 31 -41.31 4.83 17.63
N ALA A 32 -41.05 5.49 16.51
CA ALA A 32 -40.47 4.82 15.37
C ALA A 32 -39.28 4.02 15.91
N ALA A 33 -39.32 2.72 15.76
CA ALA A 33 -38.14 1.89 15.96
C ALA A 33 -37.03 2.59 15.22
N PRO A 34 -35.78 2.67 15.78
CA PRO A 34 -34.66 3.16 15.00
C PRO A 34 -34.73 2.38 13.70
N GLU A 35 -34.81 3.09 12.56
CA GLU A 35 -34.56 2.50 11.26
C GLU A 35 -33.21 1.82 11.43
N THR A 36 -33.24 0.49 11.53
CA THR A 36 -32.03 -0.31 11.31
C THR A 36 -31.59 0.09 9.93
N ALA A 37 -30.53 0.90 9.87
CA ALA A 37 -29.83 1.15 8.62
C ALA A 37 -29.72 -0.22 7.97
N SER A 38 -30.27 -0.36 6.77
CA SER A 38 -30.22 -1.61 6.00
C SER A 38 -28.76 -1.99 5.95
N ALA A 39 -28.37 -3.02 6.68
CA ALA A 39 -27.00 -3.48 6.67
C ALA A 39 -26.65 -3.76 5.21
N ASP A 40 -25.55 -3.21 4.73
CA ASP A 40 -25.08 -3.46 3.38
C ASP A 40 -25.03 -4.98 3.18
N PRO A 41 -25.72 -5.54 2.18
CA PRO A 41 -25.77 -7.00 1.97
C PRO A 41 -24.37 -7.62 1.83
N LEU A 42 -23.40 -6.88 1.27
CA LEU A 42 -22.02 -7.33 1.16
C LEU A 42 -21.35 -7.43 2.53
N VAL A 43 -21.56 -6.45 3.40
CA VAL A 43 -21.03 -6.48 4.79
C VAL A 43 -21.60 -7.68 5.54
N ALA A 44 -22.91 -7.91 5.45
CA ALA A 44 -23.54 -9.05 6.13
C ALA A 44 -23.03 -10.40 5.60
N ALA A 45 -22.84 -10.53 4.29
CA ALA A 45 -22.30 -11.75 3.67
C ALA A 45 -20.83 -11.99 4.06
N ALA A 46 -20.00 -10.95 4.04
CA ALA A 46 -18.59 -11.02 4.46
C ALA A 46 -18.46 -11.37 5.95
N GLN A 47 -19.28 -10.79 6.81
CA GLN A 47 -19.32 -11.14 8.23
C GLN A 47 -19.76 -12.58 8.48
N ALA A 48 -20.63 -13.13 7.62
CA ALA A 48 -21.01 -14.54 7.71
C ALA A 48 -19.86 -15.50 7.31
N GLU A 49 -18.96 -15.08 6.42
CA GLU A 49 -17.70 -15.78 6.13
C GLU A 49 -16.70 -15.66 7.31
N GLY A 50 -16.65 -14.50 7.97
CA GLY A 50 -15.97 -14.24 9.23
C GLY A 50 -14.45 -14.13 9.17
N GLU A 51 -13.83 -14.47 8.04
CA GLU A 51 -12.37 -14.45 7.83
C GLU A 51 -12.02 -13.91 6.44
N LEU A 52 -10.83 -13.33 6.32
CA LEU A 52 -10.19 -12.93 5.06
C LEU A 52 -8.74 -13.40 5.12
N THR A 53 -8.24 -14.02 4.07
CA THR A 53 -6.83 -14.39 3.94
C THR A 53 -6.14 -13.49 2.94
N VAL A 54 -5.18 -12.70 3.42
CA VAL A 54 -4.27 -11.86 2.62
C VAL A 54 -2.89 -12.50 2.54
N ILE A 55 -2.07 -12.08 1.56
CA ILE A 55 -0.70 -12.59 1.38
C ILE A 55 0.23 -11.44 1.00
N ALA A 56 1.49 -11.52 1.42
CA ALA A 56 2.56 -10.59 1.06
C ALA A 56 2.30 -9.12 1.45
N LEU A 57 1.62 -8.88 2.59
CA LEU A 57 1.34 -7.56 3.12
C LEU A 57 2.15 -7.28 4.40
N PRO A 58 3.44 -6.88 4.30
CA PRO A 58 4.23 -6.49 5.47
C PRO A 58 3.63 -5.24 6.12
N HIS A 59 3.57 -5.20 7.44
CA HIS A 59 2.90 -4.13 8.19
C HIS A 59 3.50 -2.73 7.94
N ASP A 60 4.80 -2.65 7.67
CA ASP A 60 5.54 -1.42 7.38
C ASP A 60 5.51 -1.01 5.89
N TRP A 61 4.95 -1.84 5.02
CA TRP A 61 4.76 -1.51 3.61
C TRP A 61 3.43 -0.77 3.43
N CYS A 62 3.47 0.47 2.95
CA CYS A 62 2.26 1.29 2.71
C CYS A 62 1.26 1.31 3.87
N ASN A 63 1.73 1.16 5.12
CA ASN A 63 0.87 1.15 6.31
C ASN A 63 -0.12 -0.03 6.38
N TYR A 64 0.20 -1.17 5.76
CA TYR A 64 -0.72 -2.33 5.77
C TYR A 64 -1.09 -2.80 7.16
N GLY A 65 -0.24 -2.64 8.17
CA GLY A 65 -0.59 -2.96 9.56
C GLY A 65 -1.83 -2.22 10.05
N GLU A 66 -1.92 -0.90 9.79
CA GLU A 66 -3.08 -0.09 10.13
C GLU A 66 -4.27 -0.34 9.20
N VAL A 67 -4.03 -0.61 7.91
CA VAL A 67 -5.07 -0.96 6.94
C VAL A 67 -5.80 -2.23 7.37
N ILE A 68 -5.04 -3.28 7.72
CA ILE A 68 -5.55 -4.57 8.19
C ILE A 68 -6.31 -4.42 9.52
N SER A 69 -5.72 -3.70 10.48
CA SER A 69 -6.34 -3.45 11.78
C SER A 69 -7.66 -2.70 11.64
N ALA A 70 -7.67 -1.60 10.87
CA ALA A 70 -8.86 -0.79 10.67
C ALA A 70 -9.98 -1.54 9.94
N PHE A 71 -9.65 -2.37 8.93
CA PHE A 71 -10.62 -3.24 8.28
C PHE A 71 -11.23 -4.24 9.29
N SER A 72 -10.37 -4.93 10.04
CA SER A 72 -10.78 -5.92 11.02
C SER A 72 -11.68 -5.31 12.12
N GLU A 73 -11.30 -4.16 12.66
CA GLU A 73 -12.06 -3.45 13.67
C GLU A 73 -13.42 -2.96 13.13
N LYS A 74 -13.42 -2.40 11.92
CA LYS A 74 -14.63 -1.83 11.30
C LYS A 74 -15.69 -2.86 10.99
N TYR A 75 -15.28 -4.03 10.50
CA TYR A 75 -16.21 -5.04 9.98
C TYR A 75 -16.32 -6.28 10.88
N GLY A 76 -15.48 -6.43 11.88
CA GLY A 76 -15.46 -7.61 12.76
C GLY A 76 -15.04 -8.89 12.05
N ILE A 77 -14.25 -8.77 10.96
CA ILE A 77 -13.72 -9.88 10.16
C ILE A 77 -12.27 -10.12 10.57
N LYS A 78 -11.95 -11.37 10.87
CA LYS A 78 -10.56 -11.77 11.17
C LYS A 78 -9.73 -11.77 9.88
N VAL A 79 -8.59 -11.08 9.88
CA VAL A 79 -7.63 -11.16 8.78
C VAL A 79 -6.55 -12.18 9.12
N ASN A 80 -6.34 -13.14 8.22
CA ASN A 80 -5.28 -14.12 8.26
C ASN A 80 -4.18 -13.70 7.27
N GLU A 81 -2.96 -13.53 7.75
CA GLU A 81 -1.83 -12.98 7.01
C GLU A 81 -0.86 -14.09 6.64
N LEU A 82 -0.69 -14.33 5.34
CA LEU A 82 0.25 -15.31 4.80
C LEU A 82 1.53 -14.63 4.33
N ASN A 83 2.67 -15.22 4.68
CA ASN A 83 3.99 -14.90 4.15
C ASN A 83 4.19 -13.40 3.87
N PRO A 84 4.24 -12.54 4.88
CA PRO A 84 4.32 -11.08 4.69
C PRO A 84 5.48 -10.63 3.79
N ASP A 85 6.60 -11.37 3.81
CA ASP A 85 7.80 -11.08 3.01
C ASP A 85 7.81 -11.72 1.61
N ALA A 86 6.70 -12.33 1.16
CA ALA A 86 6.61 -12.98 -0.16
C ALA A 86 6.65 -11.94 -1.30
N GLY A 87 7.14 -12.37 -2.45
CA GLY A 87 7.10 -11.56 -3.66
C GLY A 87 5.88 -11.86 -4.53
N SER A 88 5.60 -10.97 -5.51
CA SER A 88 4.44 -11.10 -6.40
C SER A 88 4.35 -12.46 -7.12
N GLY A 89 5.47 -13.06 -7.47
CA GLY A 89 5.50 -14.42 -8.06
C GLY A 89 5.02 -15.48 -7.09
N ASP A 90 5.40 -15.37 -5.81
CA ASP A 90 5.01 -16.33 -4.76
C ASP A 90 3.51 -16.26 -4.47
N GLU A 91 2.91 -15.07 -4.59
CA GLU A 91 1.46 -14.89 -4.44
C GLU A 91 0.68 -15.65 -5.52
N LEU A 92 1.13 -15.57 -6.77
CA LEU A 92 0.52 -16.33 -7.87
C LEU A 92 0.69 -17.84 -7.65
N GLU A 93 1.87 -18.28 -7.24
CA GLU A 93 2.11 -19.69 -6.91
C GLU A 93 1.28 -20.16 -5.71
N ALA A 94 1.05 -19.30 -4.71
CA ALA A 94 0.18 -19.61 -3.58
C ALA A 94 -1.27 -19.87 -4.04
N ILE A 95 -1.81 -19.06 -4.97
CA ILE A 95 -3.14 -19.33 -5.57
C ILE A 95 -3.12 -20.67 -6.30
N LYS A 96 -2.10 -20.91 -7.16
CA LYS A 96 -2.00 -22.17 -7.95
C LYS A 96 -1.97 -23.41 -7.07
N ALA A 97 -1.19 -23.36 -5.99
CA ALA A 97 -1.02 -24.47 -5.05
C ALA A 97 -2.28 -24.73 -4.21
N ASN A 98 -3.19 -23.76 -4.08
CA ASN A 98 -4.34 -23.82 -3.19
C ASN A 98 -5.71 -23.75 -3.91
N LYS A 99 -5.78 -24.03 -5.23
CA LYS A 99 -7.03 -23.94 -6.01
C LYS A 99 -8.21 -24.73 -5.41
N ASP A 100 -7.94 -25.87 -4.82
CA ASP A 100 -8.94 -26.74 -4.21
C ASP A 100 -8.99 -26.63 -2.68
N ASN A 101 -8.22 -25.71 -2.10
CA ASN A 101 -8.12 -25.51 -0.65
C ASN A 101 -9.09 -24.41 -0.20
N GLN A 102 -9.88 -24.70 0.84
CA GLN A 102 -10.82 -23.72 1.44
C GLN A 102 -10.34 -23.26 2.84
N GLY A 103 -9.11 -23.58 3.20
CA GLY A 103 -8.52 -23.22 4.49
C GLY A 103 -7.60 -22.01 4.43
N ALA A 104 -7.07 -21.63 5.57
CA ALA A 104 -6.27 -20.45 5.80
C ALA A 104 -4.94 -20.34 5.01
N GLN A 105 -4.59 -21.33 4.19
CA GLN A 105 -3.43 -21.27 3.27
C GLN A 105 -3.78 -20.80 1.87
N ALA A 106 -5.08 -20.68 1.54
CA ALA A 106 -5.55 -20.20 0.25
C ALA A 106 -5.78 -18.67 0.32
N PRO A 107 -5.05 -17.86 -0.44
CA PRO A 107 -5.25 -16.41 -0.41
C PRO A 107 -6.58 -16.02 -1.07
N ASP A 108 -7.31 -15.11 -0.44
CA ASP A 108 -8.52 -14.50 -0.98
C ASP A 108 -8.18 -13.35 -1.94
N VAL A 109 -7.14 -12.58 -1.62
CA VAL A 109 -6.69 -11.42 -2.37
C VAL A 109 -5.17 -11.42 -2.52
N ILE A 110 -4.68 -10.72 -3.54
CA ILE A 110 -3.25 -10.52 -3.81
C ILE A 110 -2.96 -9.02 -4.03
N ASP A 111 -1.74 -8.60 -3.64
CA ASP A 111 -1.16 -7.27 -3.87
C ASP A 111 0.14 -7.41 -4.65
N VAL A 112 0.09 -7.29 -5.95
CA VAL A 112 1.20 -7.62 -6.82
C VAL A 112 1.67 -6.43 -7.66
N GLY A 113 2.93 -6.44 -8.04
CA GLY A 113 3.45 -5.48 -9.02
C GLY A 113 2.66 -5.54 -10.33
N PHE A 114 2.53 -4.40 -11.00
CA PHE A 114 1.62 -4.14 -12.13
C PHE A 114 1.62 -5.23 -13.22
N ALA A 115 2.79 -5.73 -13.61
CA ALA A 115 2.91 -6.77 -14.65
C ALA A 115 2.32 -8.13 -14.24
N PHE A 116 2.28 -8.45 -12.95
CA PHE A 116 1.73 -9.70 -12.45
C PHE A 116 0.21 -9.76 -12.52
N GLY A 117 -0.48 -8.61 -12.56
CA GLY A 117 -1.92 -8.55 -12.74
C GLY A 117 -2.37 -9.12 -14.08
N LEU A 118 -1.66 -8.79 -15.17
CA LEU A 118 -1.93 -9.38 -16.49
C LEU A 118 -1.66 -10.89 -16.49
N GLN A 119 -0.52 -11.31 -15.94
CA GLN A 119 -0.17 -12.73 -15.82
C GLN A 119 -1.25 -13.51 -15.04
N ALA A 120 -1.69 -12.97 -13.90
CA ALA A 120 -2.72 -13.61 -13.07
C ALA A 120 -4.05 -13.76 -13.83
N LYS A 121 -4.43 -12.76 -14.64
CA LYS A 121 -5.63 -12.81 -15.50
C LYS A 121 -5.48 -13.88 -16.59
N ASP A 122 -4.36 -13.88 -17.32
CA ASP A 122 -4.11 -14.81 -18.42
C ASP A 122 -4.05 -16.27 -17.95
N GLU A 123 -3.55 -16.50 -16.74
CA GLU A 123 -3.51 -17.82 -16.11
C GLU A 123 -4.83 -18.21 -15.41
N GLY A 124 -5.85 -17.35 -15.43
CA GLY A 124 -7.16 -17.61 -14.80
C GLY A 124 -7.11 -17.73 -13.28
N LEU A 125 -6.18 -17.00 -12.63
CA LEU A 125 -5.97 -17.05 -11.18
C LEU A 125 -6.82 -16.05 -10.41
N ILE A 126 -7.40 -15.06 -11.09
CA ILE A 126 -8.15 -13.96 -10.47
C ILE A 126 -9.54 -13.83 -11.10
N GLN A 127 -10.46 -13.21 -10.37
CA GLN A 127 -11.84 -12.99 -10.79
C GLN A 127 -12.17 -11.49 -10.85
N PRO A 128 -13.13 -11.09 -11.72
CA PRO A 128 -13.48 -9.69 -11.89
C PRO A 128 -14.36 -9.19 -10.73
N TYR A 129 -14.08 -7.99 -10.26
CA TYR A 129 -14.93 -7.22 -9.36
C TYR A 129 -14.68 -5.72 -9.54
N LYS A 130 -15.72 -4.92 -9.72
CA LYS A 130 -15.60 -3.46 -9.82
C LYS A 130 -16.12 -2.83 -8.55
N VAL A 131 -15.26 -2.12 -7.83
CA VAL A 131 -15.62 -1.38 -6.61
C VAL A 131 -16.56 -0.23 -6.90
N SER A 132 -17.28 0.23 -5.91
CA SER A 132 -18.24 1.36 -6.01
C SER A 132 -17.60 2.67 -6.51
N THR A 133 -16.30 2.84 -6.27
CA THR A 133 -15.49 4.01 -6.69
C THR A 133 -14.75 3.79 -8.03
N TRP A 134 -15.10 2.76 -8.78
CA TRP A 134 -14.45 2.33 -10.04
C TRP A 134 -14.12 3.46 -11.02
N ASP A 135 -15.04 4.40 -11.21
CA ASP A 135 -14.91 5.46 -12.20
C ASP A 135 -13.86 6.52 -11.80
N THR A 136 -13.40 6.51 -10.54
CA THR A 136 -12.36 7.42 -10.04
C THR A 136 -10.94 6.86 -10.16
N ILE A 137 -10.80 5.60 -10.54
CA ILE A 137 -9.52 4.95 -10.81
C ILE A 137 -9.12 5.26 -12.25
N PRO A 138 -7.88 5.75 -12.51
CA PRO A 138 -7.42 6.04 -13.87
C PRO A 138 -7.49 4.82 -14.80
N ALA A 139 -7.85 5.05 -16.07
CA ALA A 139 -8.11 3.95 -17.02
C ALA A 139 -6.84 3.15 -17.36
N GLU A 140 -5.69 3.82 -17.36
CA GLU A 140 -4.37 3.26 -17.68
C GLU A 140 -3.82 2.29 -16.65
N VAL A 141 -4.39 2.30 -15.44
CA VAL A 141 -3.95 1.46 -14.31
C VAL A 141 -5.04 0.51 -13.83
N LYS A 142 -5.97 0.13 -14.70
CA LYS A 142 -7.00 -0.87 -14.39
C LYS A 142 -7.34 -1.75 -15.59
N ASP A 143 -7.66 -2.99 -15.34
CA ASP A 143 -8.25 -3.88 -16.35
C ASP A 143 -9.71 -3.48 -16.62
N ALA A 144 -10.09 -3.29 -17.88
CA ALA A 144 -11.43 -2.80 -18.25
C ALA A 144 -12.58 -3.69 -17.76
N ASP A 145 -12.33 -4.98 -17.59
CA ASP A 145 -13.31 -5.96 -17.10
C ASP A 145 -13.34 -6.03 -15.56
N GLY A 146 -12.33 -5.45 -14.87
CA GLY A 146 -12.27 -5.39 -13.41
C GLY A 146 -11.54 -6.56 -12.76
N TYR A 147 -10.67 -7.27 -13.48
CA TYR A 147 -9.89 -8.37 -12.92
C TYR A 147 -8.82 -7.89 -11.94
N TRP A 148 -8.18 -6.75 -12.21
CA TRP A 148 -7.18 -6.10 -11.37
C TRP A 148 -7.24 -4.58 -11.56
N TYR A 149 -6.79 -3.83 -10.59
CA TYR A 149 -6.65 -2.37 -10.67
C TYR A 149 -5.64 -1.85 -9.67
N GLY A 150 -4.97 -0.76 -10.05
CA GLY A 150 -3.99 -0.09 -9.21
C GLY A 150 -4.56 0.30 -7.86
N ASP A 151 -3.76 0.21 -6.84
CA ASP A 151 -4.10 0.57 -5.46
C ASP A 151 -3.28 1.78 -4.99
N TYR A 152 -1.97 1.74 -5.15
CA TYR A 152 -1.05 2.82 -4.87
C TYR A 152 0.14 2.79 -5.85
N TYR A 153 0.91 3.86 -5.84
CA TYR A 153 2.18 3.96 -6.56
C TYR A 153 3.23 4.71 -5.74
N GLY A 154 4.48 4.56 -6.12
CA GLY A 154 5.61 5.32 -5.65
C GLY A 154 6.62 5.56 -6.75
N VAL A 155 7.66 6.34 -6.47
CA VAL A 155 8.79 6.56 -7.38
C VAL A 155 10.09 6.05 -6.77
N LEU A 156 11.09 5.75 -7.62
CA LEU A 156 12.41 5.39 -7.12
C LEU A 156 13.07 6.59 -6.45
N ALA A 157 13.62 6.35 -5.27
CA ALA A 157 14.32 7.32 -4.45
C ALA A 157 15.67 6.78 -3.96
N PHE A 158 16.53 7.67 -3.51
CA PHE A 158 17.75 7.35 -2.77
C PHE A 158 17.50 7.57 -1.28
N LEU A 159 17.59 6.53 -0.50
CA LEU A 159 17.64 6.63 0.97
C LEU A 159 19.10 6.74 1.36
N VAL A 160 19.46 7.76 2.13
CA VAL A 160 20.86 8.09 2.47
C VAL A 160 21.03 8.22 3.98
N ASN A 161 21.89 7.39 4.56
CA ASN A 161 22.38 7.57 5.94
C ASN A 161 23.45 8.65 5.96
N THR A 162 23.10 9.87 6.36
CA THR A 162 23.98 11.03 6.30
C THR A 162 25.04 11.05 7.40
N ASP A 163 24.92 10.21 8.42
CA ASP A 163 25.96 10.04 9.45
C ASP A 163 27.17 9.28 8.91
N VAL A 164 26.97 8.44 7.88
CA VAL A 164 28.04 7.67 7.21
C VAL A 164 28.40 8.31 5.88
N GLN A 165 27.40 8.71 5.09
CA GLN A 165 27.57 9.36 3.79
C GLN A 165 27.04 10.81 3.83
N PRO A 166 27.88 11.78 4.24
CA PRO A 166 27.46 13.17 4.39
C PRO A 166 27.24 13.91 3.06
N VAL A 167 27.78 13.39 1.96
CA VAL A 167 27.52 13.96 0.62
C VAL A 167 26.31 13.26 0.03
N VAL A 168 25.18 13.98 0.00
CA VAL A 168 23.90 13.44 -0.43
C VAL A 168 23.78 13.54 -1.95
N PRO A 169 23.61 12.42 -2.68
CA PRO A 169 23.44 12.43 -4.13
C PRO A 169 22.09 13.09 -4.50
N GLN A 170 22.09 13.92 -5.54
CA GLN A 170 20.90 14.63 -5.99
C GLN A 170 20.33 14.07 -7.30
N ASP A 171 21.13 13.26 -7.99
CA ASP A 171 20.74 12.63 -9.25
C ASP A 171 21.59 11.38 -9.53
N TRP A 172 21.17 10.56 -10.48
CA TRP A 172 21.82 9.31 -10.86
C TRP A 172 23.31 9.48 -11.16
N ALA A 173 23.69 10.52 -11.90
CA ALA A 173 25.09 10.78 -12.25
C ALA A 173 26.00 10.96 -11.01
N ASP A 174 25.45 11.42 -9.89
CA ASP A 174 26.23 11.57 -8.66
C ASP A 174 26.71 10.23 -8.12
N LEU A 175 25.91 9.16 -8.30
CA LEU A 175 26.22 7.83 -7.80
C LEU A 175 27.50 7.20 -8.40
N LEU A 176 28.01 7.73 -9.51
CA LEU A 176 29.27 7.29 -10.12
C LEU A 176 30.49 7.97 -9.53
N LYS A 177 30.34 8.99 -8.66
CA LYS A 177 31.44 9.74 -8.06
C LYS A 177 32.20 8.88 -7.04
N PRO A 178 33.51 9.12 -6.86
CA PRO A 178 34.36 8.30 -6.00
C PRO A 178 34.01 8.34 -4.52
N GLU A 179 33.31 9.38 -4.03
CA GLU A 179 32.84 9.49 -2.66
C GLU A 179 31.79 8.44 -2.27
N TYR A 180 31.17 7.76 -3.23
CA TYR A 180 30.20 6.69 -2.99
C TYR A 180 30.79 5.28 -3.03
N LYS A 181 32.13 5.16 -3.02
CA LYS A 181 32.78 3.85 -3.11
C LYS A 181 32.34 2.92 -1.96
N GLY A 182 31.79 1.74 -2.34
CA GLY A 182 31.33 0.72 -1.41
C GLY A 182 30.09 1.12 -0.61
N GLN A 183 29.21 1.96 -1.16
CA GLN A 183 28.11 2.54 -0.37
C GLN A 183 26.70 2.30 -0.94
N ILE A 184 26.57 1.94 -2.21
CA ILE A 184 25.27 1.91 -2.89
C ILE A 184 24.79 0.48 -3.04
N ALA A 185 23.56 0.19 -2.63
CA ALA A 185 22.96 -1.12 -2.80
C ALA A 185 21.50 -1.03 -3.25
N HIS A 186 21.00 -2.14 -3.82
CA HIS A 186 19.59 -2.32 -4.13
C HIS A 186 18.80 -2.88 -2.94
N SER A 187 17.47 -2.63 -2.94
CA SER A 187 16.53 -3.32 -2.05
C SER A 187 15.99 -4.62 -2.65
N GLY A 188 16.84 -5.36 -3.35
CA GLY A 188 16.50 -6.64 -3.97
C GLY A 188 17.48 -7.01 -5.06
N ASP A 189 17.39 -8.24 -5.55
CA ASP A 189 18.18 -8.70 -6.69
C ASP A 189 17.50 -8.29 -8.01
N PRO A 190 18.15 -7.55 -8.90
CA PRO A 190 17.57 -7.14 -10.19
C PRO A 190 17.13 -8.29 -11.10
N ARG A 191 17.63 -9.50 -10.83
CA ARG A 191 17.22 -10.69 -11.60
C ARG A 191 15.80 -11.15 -11.28
N VAL A 192 15.28 -10.83 -10.08
CA VAL A 192 13.99 -11.35 -9.58
C VAL A 192 13.13 -10.32 -8.87
N SER A 193 13.71 -9.23 -8.34
CA SER A 193 12.99 -8.19 -7.59
C SER A 193 12.46 -7.10 -8.50
N ALA A 194 11.15 -6.88 -8.51
CA ALA A 194 10.50 -5.81 -9.26
C ALA A 194 11.06 -4.43 -8.89
N GLN A 195 11.25 -4.13 -7.59
CA GLN A 195 11.81 -2.86 -7.14
C GLN A 195 13.23 -2.62 -7.68
N ALA A 196 14.11 -3.63 -7.62
CA ALA A 196 15.46 -3.52 -8.13
C ALA A 196 15.50 -3.41 -9.67
N GLN A 197 14.61 -4.10 -10.39
CA GLN A 197 14.44 -3.93 -11.84
C GLN A 197 14.00 -2.52 -12.19
N MET A 198 13.09 -1.94 -11.45
CA MET A 198 12.66 -0.56 -11.67
C MET A 198 13.76 0.45 -11.37
N ALA A 199 14.70 0.17 -10.45
CA ALA A 199 15.86 1.01 -10.23
C ALA A 199 16.83 0.98 -11.44
N VAL A 200 17.03 -0.19 -12.08
CA VAL A 200 17.80 -0.29 -13.33
C VAL A 200 17.08 0.48 -14.45
N TYR A 201 15.77 0.37 -14.51
CA TYR A 201 14.97 1.07 -15.51
C TYR A 201 15.01 2.60 -15.32
N ALA A 202 14.91 3.09 -14.08
CA ALA A 202 15.07 4.51 -13.75
C ALA A 202 16.48 5.03 -14.15
N ALA A 203 17.52 4.25 -13.87
CA ALA A 203 18.88 4.57 -14.29
C ALA A 203 18.99 4.63 -15.83
N ALA A 204 18.29 3.74 -16.55
CA ALA A 204 18.26 3.80 -18.03
C ALA A 204 17.68 5.13 -18.52
N LEU A 205 16.51 5.53 -18.01
CA LEU A 205 15.89 6.80 -18.38
C LEU A 205 16.80 8.00 -18.10
N ALA A 206 17.53 7.97 -16.98
CA ALA A 206 18.48 9.03 -16.62
C ALA A 206 19.71 9.09 -17.51
N ASN A 207 20.05 7.99 -18.20
CA ASN A 207 21.29 7.85 -18.99
C ASN A 207 21.05 7.64 -20.48
N GLY A 208 19.98 8.24 -21.02
CA GLY A 208 19.69 8.27 -22.46
C GLY A 208 18.93 7.05 -22.98
N GLY A 209 18.43 6.19 -22.11
CA GLY A 209 17.47 5.14 -22.42
C GLY A 209 16.06 5.71 -22.63
N SER A 210 15.10 4.80 -22.78
CA SER A 210 13.69 5.13 -22.93
C SER A 210 12.81 4.05 -22.28
N LEU A 211 11.50 4.22 -22.31
CA LEU A 211 10.57 3.17 -21.86
C LEU A 211 10.67 1.87 -22.70
N ASP A 212 11.27 1.94 -23.90
CA ASP A 212 11.49 0.78 -24.78
C ASP A 212 12.96 0.33 -24.85
N ASN A 213 13.86 0.99 -24.10
CA ASN A 213 15.30 0.66 -24.08
C ASN A 213 15.89 0.82 -22.67
N VAL A 214 16.09 -0.31 -21.99
CA VAL A 214 16.63 -0.38 -20.62
C VAL A 214 18.15 -0.63 -20.57
N GLU A 215 18.81 -0.94 -21.71
CA GLU A 215 20.23 -1.27 -21.76
C GLU A 215 21.15 -0.19 -21.14
N PRO A 216 20.92 1.12 -21.34
CA PRO A 216 21.72 2.16 -20.67
C PRO A 216 21.72 2.07 -19.14
N GLY A 217 20.68 1.47 -18.55
CA GLY A 217 20.63 1.21 -17.11
C GLY A 217 21.58 0.10 -16.68
N LEU A 218 21.68 -0.97 -17.47
CA LEU A 218 22.69 -2.02 -17.24
C LEU A 218 24.11 -1.46 -17.37
N ASP A 219 24.37 -0.64 -18.38
CA ASP A 219 25.66 0.02 -18.57
C ASP A 219 25.99 0.98 -17.41
N PHE A 220 25.00 1.67 -16.87
CA PHE A 220 25.18 2.53 -15.69
C PHE A 220 25.58 1.69 -14.45
N PHE A 221 24.90 0.60 -14.18
CA PHE A 221 25.24 -0.29 -13.06
C PHE A 221 26.58 -1.01 -13.26
N LYS A 222 26.95 -1.33 -14.50
CA LYS A 222 28.28 -1.81 -14.83
C LYS A 222 29.35 -0.81 -14.42
N GLN A 223 29.20 0.46 -14.82
CA GLN A 223 30.13 1.54 -14.46
C GLN A 223 30.22 1.70 -12.93
N MET A 224 29.08 1.65 -12.24
CA MET A 224 29.01 1.76 -10.77
C MET A 224 29.72 0.58 -10.09
N ASN A 225 29.57 -0.64 -10.62
CA ASN A 225 30.23 -1.84 -10.11
C ASN A 225 31.75 -1.79 -10.38
N GLU A 226 32.18 -1.39 -11.58
CA GLU A 226 33.58 -1.23 -11.94
C GLU A 226 34.27 -0.13 -11.13
N ALA A 227 33.58 0.96 -10.79
CA ALA A 227 34.06 1.99 -9.88
C ALA A 227 34.16 1.51 -8.42
N GLY A 228 33.54 0.37 -8.11
CA GLY A 228 33.46 -0.18 -6.76
C GLY A 228 32.48 0.57 -5.84
N ASN A 229 31.54 1.32 -6.41
CA ASN A 229 30.52 2.05 -5.67
C ASN A 229 29.35 1.14 -5.28
N PHE A 230 29.05 0.13 -6.10
CA PHE A 230 27.97 -0.81 -5.88
C PHE A 230 28.36 -1.91 -4.88
N VAL A 231 27.50 -2.17 -3.92
CA VAL A 231 27.60 -3.26 -2.93
C VAL A 231 26.58 -4.33 -3.31
N PRO A 232 26.99 -5.53 -3.73
CA PRO A 232 26.09 -6.55 -4.26
C PRO A 232 25.41 -7.35 -3.14
N VAL A 233 24.64 -6.66 -2.31
CA VAL A 233 23.80 -7.25 -1.26
C VAL A 233 22.40 -6.66 -1.32
N VAL A 234 21.43 -7.41 -0.83
CA VAL A 234 20.06 -6.89 -0.62
C VAL A 234 20.06 -5.97 0.60
N ALA A 235 19.89 -4.68 0.35
CA ALA A 235 19.86 -3.69 1.41
C ALA A 235 18.50 -3.65 2.09
N LYS A 236 18.53 -3.48 3.43
CA LYS A 236 17.35 -3.41 4.32
C LYS A 236 17.51 -2.22 5.26
N GLN A 237 16.42 -1.82 5.94
CA GLN A 237 16.48 -0.79 6.98
C GLN A 237 17.62 -1.06 8.01
N ALA A 238 17.77 -2.34 8.41
CA ALA A 238 18.82 -2.72 9.36
C ALA A 238 20.24 -2.50 8.82
N THR A 239 20.50 -2.70 7.52
CA THR A 239 21.84 -2.48 6.93
C THR A 239 22.16 -1.00 6.76
N VAL A 240 21.15 -0.16 6.43
CA VAL A 240 21.35 1.29 6.40
C VAL A 240 21.56 1.85 7.80
N ALA A 241 20.81 1.37 8.78
CA ALA A 241 20.96 1.80 10.18
C ALA A 241 22.35 1.51 10.72
N LYS A 242 22.95 0.38 10.35
CA LYS A 242 24.33 0.01 10.73
C LYS A 242 25.42 0.68 9.88
N GLY A 243 25.06 1.37 8.80
CA GLY A 243 26.00 1.95 7.86
C GLY A 243 26.70 0.93 6.93
N GLU A 244 26.14 -0.28 6.80
CA GLU A 244 26.66 -1.33 5.92
C GLU A 244 26.31 -1.03 4.45
N THR A 245 25.14 -0.43 4.21
CA THR A 245 24.66 0.05 2.90
C THR A 245 24.11 1.47 3.05
N PRO A 246 24.97 2.49 3.16
CA PRO A 246 24.55 3.86 3.51
C PRO A 246 23.63 4.52 2.49
N VAL A 247 23.65 4.07 1.22
CA VAL A 247 22.78 4.54 0.16
C VAL A 247 22.00 3.37 -0.41
N ILE A 248 20.67 3.43 -0.29
CA ILE A 248 19.77 2.39 -0.82
C ILE A 248 18.91 2.97 -1.93
N LEU A 249 18.82 2.24 -3.05
CA LEU A 249 17.91 2.52 -4.15
C LEU A 249 16.60 1.75 -3.89
N ARG A 250 15.53 2.48 -3.56
CA ARG A 250 14.24 1.88 -3.19
C ARG A 250 13.07 2.83 -3.46
N TRP A 251 11.85 2.34 -3.29
CA TRP A 251 10.67 3.18 -3.38
C TRP A 251 10.69 4.31 -2.34
N ASP A 252 10.23 5.49 -2.73
CA ASP A 252 10.16 6.68 -1.88
C ASP A 252 9.36 6.46 -0.61
N TYR A 253 8.22 5.80 -0.70
CA TYR A 253 7.38 5.49 0.46
C TYR A 253 8.11 4.60 1.49
N ASN A 254 8.85 3.60 1.04
CA ASN A 254 9.66 2.77 1.92
C ASN A 254 10.82 3.58 2.53
N ALA A 255 11.44 4.44 1.73
CA ALA A 255 12.53 5.30 2.22
C ALA A 255 12.03 6.31 3.28
N LEU A 256 10.83 6.87 3.08
CA LEU A 256 10.19 7.78 4.03
C LEU A 256 9.77 7.05 5.32
N ALA A 257 9.20 5.85 5.19
CA ALA A 257 8.84 5.02 6.34
C ALA A 257 10.09 4.62 7.16
N ASP A 258 11.19 4.24 6.50
CA ASP A 258 12.46 3.95 7.19
C ASP A 258 13.01 5.18 7.91
N LYS A 259 12.94 6.35 7.29
CA LYS A 259 13.35 7.61 7.91
C LYS A 259 12.61 7.88 9.22
N ASP A 260 11.28 7.67 9.20
CA ASP A 260 10.45 7.85 10.40
C ASP A 260 10.74 6.78 11.46
N ALA A 261 10.85 5.51 11.07
CA ALA A 261 11.12 4.40 11.97
C ALA A 261 12.48 4.53 12.67
N LEU A 262 13.47 5.08 11.98
CA LEU A 262 14.81 5.33 12.54
C LEU A 262 14.85 6.59 13.43
N ALA A 263 13.84 7.46 13.37
CA ALA A 263 13.65 8.61 14.25
C ALA A 263 14.91 9.50 14.40
N GLY A 264 15.69 9.67 13.32
CA GLY A 264 16.91 10.46 13.28
C GLY A 264 18.15 9.78 13.88
N ASN A 265 18.12 8.48 14.11
CA ASN A 265 19.27 7.70 14.54
C ASN A 265 19.41 6.38 13.76
N PRO A 266 20.18 6.38 12.66
CA PRO A 266 20.95 7.50 12.08
C PRO A 266 20.06 8.57 11.43
N ASN A 267 20.69 9.71 11.08
CA ASN A 267 20.03 10.71 10.26
C ASN A 267 19.86 10.20 8.83
N ILE A 268 18.63 10.21 8.36
CA ILE A 268 18.27 9.73 7.01
C ILE A 268 17.80 10.91 6.16
N GLU A 269 18.33 11.00 4.95
CA GLU A 269 17.74 11.82 3.89
C GLU A 269 17.15 10.92 2.80
N VAL A 270 16.00 11.37 2.24
CA VAL A 270 15.31 10.73 1.11
C VAL A 270 15.34 11.70 -0.04
N VAL A 271 15.90 11.25 -1.17
CA VAL A 271 16.06 12.08 -2.37
C VAL A 271 15.33 11.42 -3.53
N ILE A 272 14.37 12.13 -4.11
CA ILE A 272 13.81 11.79 -5.43
C ILE A 272 14.77 12.38 -6.45
N PRO A 273 15.40 11.58 -7.33
CA PRO A 273 16.36 12.07 -8.32
C PRO A 273 15.67 13.02 -9.33
N LYS A 274 16.44 13.94 -9.91
CA LYS A 274 15.91 14.93 -10.87
C LYS A 274 15.59 14.33 -12.23
N THR A 275 16.29 13.24 -12.59
CA THR A 275 16.11 12.52 -13.84
C THR A 275 15.77 11.06 -13.56
N GLY A 276 15.23 10.35 -14.56
CA GLY A 276 14.85 8.96 -14.41
C GLY A 276 13.76 8.73 -13.34
N VAL A 277 12.84 9.68 -13.19
CA VAL A 277 11.72 9.52 -12.25
C VAL A 277 10.71 8.56 -12.86
N ILE A 278 10.70 7.34 -12.36
CA ILE A 278 9.79 6.29 -12.82
C ILE A 278 8.86 5.88 -11.69
N ALA A 279 7.58 5.74 -12.02
CA ALA A 279 6.57 5.29 -11.08
C ALA A 279 6.34 3.79 -11.20
N GLY A 280 6.23 3.11 -10.06
CA GLY A 280 5.82 1.73 -9.95
C GLY A 280 4.43 1.65 -9.32
N VAL A 281 3.51 0.99 -10.02
CA VAL A 281 2.15 0.74 -9.55
C VAL A 281 2.07 -0.66 -9.00
N TYR A 282 1.41 -0.82 -7.85
CA TYR A 282 0.93 -2.09 -7.36
C TYR A 282 -0.56 -2.22 -7.66
N ILE A 283 -1.05 -3.45 -7.73
CA ILE A 283 -2.44 -3.75 -8.06
C ILE A 283 -3.03 -4.73 -7.08
N GLN A 284 -4.30 -4.57 -6.79
CA GLN A 284 -5.10 -5.53 -6.05
C GLN A 284 -5.92 -6.40 -7.00
N ALA A 285 -6.09 -7.66 -6.61
CA ALA A 285 -6.97 -8.58 -7.30
C ALA A 285 -7.56 -9.61 -6.33
N ILE A 286 -8.76 -10.11 -6.66
CA ILE A 286 -9.42 -11.20 -5.92
C ILE A 286 -9.05 -12.53 -6.57
N SER A 287 -8.59 -13.49 -5.77
CA SER A 287 -8.35 -14.85 -6.24
C SER A 287 -9.62 -15.47 -6.85
N ALA A 288 -9.50 -16.14 -8.01
CA ALA A 288 -10.59 -16.89 -8.61
C ALA A 288 -11.04 -18.09 -7.73
N TYR A 289 -10.20 -18.46 -6.78
CA TYR A 289 -10.38 -19.59 -5.86
C TYR A 289 -10.54 -19.14 -4.41
N ALA A 290 -10.87 -17.84 -4.19
CA ALA A 290 -11.01 -17.25 -2.86
C ALA A 290 -11.97 -18.05 -1.98
N PRO A 291 -11.55 -18.56 -0.80
CA PRO A 291 -12.44 -19.20 0.15
C PRO A 291 -13.52 -18.26 0.70
N HIS A 292 -13.20 -16.97 0.82
CA HIS A 292 -14.05 -15.94 1.40
C HIS A 292 -14.36 -14.82 0.39
N PRO A 293 -15.13 -15.10 -0.70
CA PRO A 293 -15.27 -14.16 -1.82
C PRO A 293 -16.02 -12.87 -1.45
N ASN A 294 -16.89 -12.88 -0.45
CA ASN A 294 -17.57 -11.66 -0.01
C ASN A 294 -16.67 -10.81 0.89
N ALA A 295 -15.85 -11.43 1.76
CA ALA A 295 -14.84 -10.73 2.53
C ALA A 295 -13.77 -10.11 1.60
N ALA A 296 -13.36 -10.82 0.55
CA ALA A 296 -12.47 -10.30 -0.49
C ALA A 296 -13.04 -9.07 -1.20
N LYS A 297 -14.33 -9.12 -1.62
CA LYS A 297 -15.00 -7.95 -2.23
C LYS A 297 -15.12 -6.78 -1.26
N LEU A 298 -15.44 -7.05 0.01
CA LEU A 298 -15.52 -6.01 1.04
C LEU A 298 -14.15 -5.39 1.33
N TRP A 299 -13.08 -6.19 1.30
CA TRP A 299 -11.70 -5.69 1.36
C TRP A 299 -11.40 -4.73 0.22
N MET A 300 -11.76 -5.09 -1.02
CA MET A 300 -11.60 -4.20 -2.16
C MET A 300 -12.40 -2.91 -1.98
N GLU A 301 -13.67 -2.96 -1.56
CA GLU A 301 -14.46 -1.75 -1.29
C GLU A 301 -13.81 -0.87 -0.22
N TYR A 302 -13.24 -1.47 0.83
CA TYR A 302 -12.54 -0.75 1.88
C TYR A 302 -11.26 -0.08 1.37
N LEU A 303 -10.40 -0.80 0.68
CA LEU A 303 -9.15 -0.28 0.14
C LEU A 303 -9.36 0.91 -0.81
N TYR A 304 -10.42 0.85 -1.63
CA TYR A 304 -10.75 1.89 -2.59
C TYR A 304 -11.76 2.92 -2.06
N SER A 305 -12.15 2.86 -0.79
CA SER A 305 -12.86 3.95 -0.10
C SER A 305 -11.93 5.14 0.14
N ASP A 306 -12.47 6.30 0.48
CA ASP A 306 -11.64 7.45 0.88
C ASP A 306 -10.79 7.11 2.12
N GLU A 307 -11.36 6.38 3.08
CA GLU A 307 -10.67 5.95 4.29
C GLU A 307 -9.47 5.06 3.98
N GLY A 308 -9.64 4.00 3.17
CA GLY A 308 -8.56 3.09 2.79
C GLY A 308 -7.45 3.79 2.01
N GLN A 309 -7.82 4.64 1.05
CA GLN A 309 -6.87 5.42 0.27
C GLN A 309 -6.05 6.39 1.13
N LEU A 310 -6.65 7.01 2.15
CA LEU A 310 -5.94 7.89 3.08
C LEU A 310 -5.02 7.10 4.03
N LYS A 311 -5.35 5.84 4.36
CA LYS A 311 -4.46 4.96 5.13
C LYS A 311 -3.14 4.68 4.39
N TRP A 312 -3.18 4.48 3.09
CA TRP A 312 -1.95 4.35 2.30
C TRP A 312 -1.14 5.64 2.29
N LEU A 313 -1.82 6.80 2.20
CA LEU A 313 -1.15 8.09 2.26
C LEU A 313 -0.49 8.36 3.63
N GLU A 314 -1.08 7.86 4.73
CA GLU A 314 -0.45 7.86 6.06
C GLU A 314 0.89 7.10 6.05
N GLY A 315 1.00 6.05 5.24
CA GLY A 315 2.21 5.26 5.00
C GLY A 315 3.08 5.75 3.83
N TYR A 316 2.90 7.00 3.41
CA TYR A 316 3.64 7.67 2.31
C TYR A 316 3.36 7.15 0.89
N CYS A 317 2.54 6.11 0.71
CA CYS A 317 2.17 5.62 -0.61
C CYS A 317 1.15 6.54 -1.26
N HIS A 318 1.39 6.90 -2.52
CA HIS A 318 0.42 7.68 -3.28
C HIS A 318 -0.77 6.80 -3.65
N PRO A 319 -1.97 7.06 -3.08
CA PRO A 319 -3.13 6.26 -3.42
C PRO A 319 -3.53 6.48 -4.87
N ILE A 320 -4.01 5.44 -5.54
CA ILE A 320 -4.35 5.53 -6.97
C ILE A 320 -5.47 6.53 -7.26
N ARG A 321 -6.33 6.81 -6.27
CA ARG A 321 -7.40 7.81 -6.35
C ARG A 321 -6.95 9.20 -5.87
N TYR A 322 -5.64 9.47 -5.77
CA TYR A 322 -5.11 10.74 -5.26
C TYR A 322 -5.72 11.96 -5.95
N ASN A 323 -5.83 11.94 -7.29
CA ASN A 323 -6.38 13.06 -8.06
C ASN A 323 -7.87 13.30 -7.76
N ASP A 324 -8.67 12.25 -7.58
CA ASP A 324 -10.07 12.34 -7.17
C ASP A 324 -10.19 12.94 -5.76
N LEU A 325 -9.42 12.41 -4.80
CA LEU A 325 -9.39 12.91 -3.43
C LEU A 325 -8.96 14.39 -3.36
N ALA A 326 -7.93 14.77 -4.11
CA ALA A 326 -7.45 16.15 -4.17
C ALA A 326 -8.49 17.09 -4.77
N ALA A 327 -9.14 16.70 -5.88
CA ALA A 327 -10.19 17.49 -6.54
C ALA A 327 -11.39 17.75 -5.62
N ARG A 328 -11.70 16.81 -4.72
CA ARG A 328 -12.78 16.92 -3.72
C ARG A 328 -12.34 17.58 -2.42
N ASN A 329 -11.07 17.99 -2.28
CA ASN A 329 -10.46 18.44 -1.02
C ASN A 329 -10.63 17.44 0.14
N ALA A 330 -10.55 16.15 -0.16
CA ALA A 330 -10.71 15.06 0.81
C ALA A 330 -9.40 14.67 1.50
N ILE A 331 -8.25 15.20 1.05
CA ILE A 331 -6.94 14.92 1.65
C ILE A 331 -6.69 15.90 2.80
N PRO A 332 -6.51 15.42 4.05
CA PRO A 332 -6.11 16.25 5.18
C PRO A 332 -4.77 16.96 4.92
N ALA A 333 -4.66 18.23 5.32
CA ALA A 333 -3.47 19.04 5.06
C ALA A 333 -2.20 18.45 5.71
N GLU A 334 -2.34 17.82 6.85
CA GLU A 334 -1.25 17.13 7.57
C GLU A 334 -0.72 15.92 6.80
N LEU A 335 -1.54 15.22 6.03
CA LEU A 335 -1.10 14.12 5.19
C LEU A 335 -0.40 14.63 3.93
N SER A 336 -0.93 15.67 3.30
CA SER A 336 -0.27 16.30 2.16
C SER A 336 1.13 16.83 2.53
N ALA A 337 1.30 17.34 3.76
CA ALA A 337 2.56 17.89 4.24
C ALA A 337 3.64 16.82 4.54
N LYS A 338 3.25 15.55 4.65
CA LYS A 338 4.21 14.45 4.86
C LYS A 338 4.99 14.07 3.60
N LEU A 339 4.37 14.26 2.43
CA LEU A 339 4.99 13.90 1.14
C LEU A 339 6.03 14.94 0.72
N PRO A 340 7.07 14.53 -0.01
CA PRO A 340 7.91 15.45 -0.76
C PRO A 340 7.07 16.36 -1.68
N SER A 341 7.64 17.51 -2.09
CA SER A 341 6.94 18.45 -2.96
C SER A 341 6.40 17.76 -4.21
N ALA A 342 5.16 18.06 -4.59
CA ALA A 342 4.51 17.52 -5.78
C ALA A 342 5.32 17.76 -7.08
N ASP A 343 6.12 18.82 -7.15
CA ASP A 343 6.98 19.12 -8.29
C ASP A 343 8.05 18.03 -8.53
N LEU A 344 8.45 17.28 -7.50
CA LEU A 344 9.41 16.20 -7.62
C LEU A 344 8.79 14.96 -8.29
N TYR A 345 7.49 14.80 -8.23
CA TYR A 345 6.74 13.73 -8.86
C TYR A 345 6.24 14.08 -10.26
N ALA A 346 6.17 15.38 -10.58
CA ALA A 346 5.64 15.87 -11.86
C ALA A 346 6.32 15.25 -13.11
N PRO A 347 7.65 14.96 -13.12
CA PRO A 347 8.30 14.30 -14.24
C PRO A 347 8.14 12.77 -14.25
N ALA A 348 7.42 12.17 -13.30
CA ALA A 348 7.27 10.73 -13.20
C ALA A 348 6.60 10.13 -14.44
N VAL A 349 7.21 9.11 -15.00
CA VAL A 349 6.67 8.34 -16.11
C VAL A 349 6.13 7.00 -15.63
N PHE A 350 5.04 6.56 -16.24
CA PHE A 350 4.37 5.29 -15.94
C PHE A 350 4.56 4.36 -17.14
N PRO A 351 5.47 3.37 -17.07
CA PRO A 351 5.63 2.41 -18.15
C PRO A 351 4.40 1.51 -18.28
N SER A 352 4.06 1.13 -19.50
CA SER A 352 3.03 0.13 -19.75
C SER A 352 3.48 -1.26 -19.27
N ILE A 353 2.53 -2.18 -19.11
CA ILE A 353 2.83 -3.58 -18.74
C ILE A 353 3.80 -4.22 -19.73
N ASP A 354 3.61 -4.01 -21.04
CA ASP A 354 4.51 -4.56 -22.07
C ASP A 354 5.92 -4.02 -21.92
N GLN A 355 6.08 -2.73 -21.65
CA GLN A 355 7.36 -2.09 -21.40
C GLN A 355 8.05 -2.63 -20.15
N ILE A 356 7.30 -2.81 -19.05
CA ILE A 356 7.81 -3.43 -17.82
C ILE A 356 8.29 -4.86 -18.09
N ASN A 357 7.49 -5.68 -18.78
CA ASN A 357 7.82 -7.07 -19.07
C ASN A 357 9.05 -7.18 -19.99
N ALA A 358 9.15 -6.32 -21.00
CA ALA A 358 10.32 -6.27 -21.87
C ALA A 358 11.59 -5.88 -21.08
N ALA A 359 11.51 -4.81 -20.27
CA ALA A 359 12.61 -4.36 -19.44
C ALA A 359 13.04 -5.43 -18.43
N LYS A 360 12.08 -6.05 -17.72
CA LYS A 360 12.32 -7.15 -16.77
C LYS A 360 13.10 -8.29 -17.43
N THR A 361 12.69 -8.72 -18.63
CA THR A 361 13.36 -9.80 -19.35
C THR A 361 14.81 -9.43 -19.68
N VAL A 362 15.03 -8.25 -20.27
CA VAL A 362 16.37 -7.76 -20.61
C VAL A 362 17.26 -7.66 -19.37
N ILE A 363 16.77 -7.10 -18.28
CA ILE A 363 17.52 -6.94 -17.04
C ILE A 363 17.89 -8.31 -16.46
N ALA A 364 16.92 -9.21 -16.30
CA ALA A 364 17.15 -10.52 -15.69
C ALA A 364 18.16 -11.37 -16.47
N GLU A 365 18.07 -11.38 -17.80
CA GLU A 365 18.94 -12.17 -18.67
C GLU A 365 20.37 -11.59 -18.78
N ASN A 366 20.51 -10.25 -18.68
CA ASN A 366 21.79 -9.59 -18.95
C ASN A 366 22.50 -9.06 -17.70
N TRP A 367 21.87 -9.04 -16.53
CA TRP A 367 22.49 -8.50 -15.30
C TRP A 367 23.87 -9.11 -15.03
N MET A 368 23.98 -10.43 -15.01
CA MET A 368 25.25 -11.10 -14.71
C MET A 368 26.30 -10.92 -15.82
N SER A 369 25.90 -10.93 -17.08
CA SER A 369 26.83 -10.83 -18.21
C SER A 369 27.34 -9.40 -18.44
N VAL A 370 26.53 -8.39 -18.15
CA VAL A 370 26.85 -6.97 -18.36
C VAL A 370 27.40 -6.33 -17.10
N VAL A 371 26.67 -6.42 -15.98
CA VAL A 371 27.03 -5.76 -14.71
C VAL A 371 28.04 -6.58 -13.92
N GLY A 372 27.93 -7.90 -13.95
CA GLY A 372 28.85 -8.82 -13.26
C GLY A 372 28.76 -8.82 -11.74
N ALA A 373 27.66 -8.31 -11.17
CA ALA A 373 27.44 -8.23 -9.73
C ALA A 373 26.43 -9.30 -9.27
N ASP A 374 26.88 -10.26 -8.48
CA ASP A 374 26.05 -11.33 -7.90
C ASP A 374 25.44 -10.83 -6.57
N VAL A 375 24.24 -10.23 -6.66
CA VAL A 375 23.52 -9.69 -5.49
C VAL A 375 23.07 -10.82 -4.58
N LYS A 376 23.39 -10.72 -3.29
CA LYS A 376 23.11 -11.74 -2.26
C LYS A 376 22.27 -11.17 -1.13
N GLU A 377 21.43 -12.03 -0.55
CA GLU A 377 20.64 -11.71 0.64
C GLU A 377 21.50 -11.59 1.91
#